data_2cb8f1e6c5389c6a32eb9f94f31fbf34
#
_entry.id   2cb8f1e6c5389c6a32eb9f94f31fbf34
#
_cell.length_a   1.000
_cell.length_b   1.000
_cell.length_c   1.000
_cell.angle_alpha   90.00
_cell.angle_beta   90.00
_cell.angle_gamma   90.00
#
_symmetry.space_group_name_H-M   'P 1'
#
loop_
_entity.id
_entity.type
_entity.pdbx_description
1 polymer ?
#
loop_
_entity_poly.entity_id
_entity_poly.type
_entity_poly.pdbx_seq_one_letter_code
_entity_poly.pdbx_strand_id
1 'polypeptide(L)'
;MCIRDRSAEKGYKVYLFGAKEEVVSRVRAIFEERYPGIQIVGYRNGYFTEADEPQIVADMAASGADMMFVAFSSPKKEYWVHKYLNQIGIPFVMGVGGSFDVVAGVTDRAPKWMQDHGLEWFYRFIQEPGRLWKRYIVGNAKFVALTYRYKFSGKGE
;
A
#
# COMPACT_ATOMS: atom_id res chain seq x y z
N MET A 1 1.15 4.43 19.31
CA MET A 1 -0.14 4.84 18.71
C MET A 1 0.02 4.87 17.20
N CYS A 2 -0.79 4.15 16.45
CA CYS A 2 -0.75 4.13 14.99
C CYS A 2 -2.01 4.78 14.39
N ILE A 3 -2.04 4.97 13.06
CA ILE A 3 -3.20 5.56 12.37
C ILE A 3 -4.50 4.80 12.67
N ARG A 4 -4.41 3.46 12.76
CA ARG A 4 -5.58 2.59 13.04
C ARG A 4 -6.14 2.81 14.44
N ASP A 5 -5.26 2.91 15.47
CA ASP A 5 -5.68 3.22 16.84
C ASP A 5 -6.42 4.56 16.87
N ARG A 6 -5.85 5.56 16.19
CA ARG A 6 -6.43 6.90 16.14
C ARG A 6 -7.75 6.94 15.37
N SER A 7 -7.88 6.11 14.31
CA SER A 7 -9.14 6.01 13.57
C SER A 7 -10.25 5.42 14.43
N ALA A 8 -9.96 4.40 15.22
CA ALA A 8 -10.93 3.81 16.15
C ALA A 8 -11.35 4.80 17.25
N GLU A 9 -10.38 5.54 17.84
CA GLU A 9 -10.67 6.55 18.87
C GLU A 9 -11.49 7.74 18.37
N LYS A 10 -11.23 8.20 17.14
CA LYS A 10 -11.85 9.38 16.56
C LYS A 10 -13.06 9.08 15.69
N GLY A 11 -13.37 7.82 15.45
CA GLY A 11 -14.47 7.40 14.59
C GLY A 11 -14.24 7.70 13.11
N TYR A 12 -12.97 7.78 12.66
CA TYR A 12 -12.69 8.00 11.25
C TYR A 12 -13.08 6.79 10.41
N LYS A 13 -13.72 7.07 9.28
CA LYS A 13 -14.17 6.09 8.30
C LYS A 13 -13.02 5.69 7.38
N VAL A 14 -12.72 4.41 7.33
CA VAL A 14 -11.58 3.84 6.60
C VAL A 14 -12.05 3.05 5.40
N TYR A 15 -11.43 3.26 4.23
CA TYR A 15 -11.61 2.43 3.05
C TYR A 15 -10.34 1.63 2.76
N LEU A 16 -10.47 0.33 2.47
CA LEU A 16 -9.35 -0.56 2.15
C LEU A 16 -9.38 -0.89 0.66
N PHE A 17 -8.30 -0.56 -0.07
CA PHE A 17 -8.26 -0.75 -1.51
C PHE A 17 -6.99 -1.45 -1.96
N GLY A 18 -7.13 -2.60 -2.60
CA GLY A 18 -5.99 -3.34 -3.16
C GLY A 18 -5.82 -4.74 -2.59
N ALA A 19 -4.69 -5.36 -2.93
CA ALA A 19 -4.39 -6.77 -2.68
C ALA A 19 -5.39 -7.72 -3.36
N LYS A 20 -5.31 -9.02 -3.04
CA LYS A 20 -6.31 -10.02 -3.47
C LYS A 20 -7.56 -9.92 -2.60
N GLU A 21 -8.69 -10.45 -3.09
CA GLU A 21 -9.96 -10.43 -2.37
C GLU A 21 -9.85 -11.09 -0.98
N GLU A 22 -9.23 -12.28 -0.94
CA GLU A 22 -9.01 -13.04 0.30
C GLU A 22 -8.16 -12.27 1.33
N VAL A 23 -7.21 -11.45 0.82
CA VAL A 23 -6.30 -10.66 1.65
C VAL A 23 -7.02 -9.44 2.22
N VAL A 24 -7.68 -8.66 1.37
CA VAL A 24 -8.32 -7.41 1.81
C VAL A 24 -9.51 -7.69 2.74
N SER A 25 -10.31 -8.74 2.47
CA SER A 25 -11.41 -9.17 3.35
C SER A 25 -10.89 -9.65 4.71
N ARG A 26 -9.78 -10.39 4.73
CA ARG A 26 -9.12 -10.82 5.97
C ARG A 26 -8.53 -9.64 6.76
N VAL A 27 -7.93 -8.67 6.08
CA VAL A 27 -7.43 -7.44 6.72
C VAL A 27 -8.57 -6.69 7.39
N ARG A 28 -9.74 -6.58 6.72
CA ARG A 28 -10.94 -5.99 7.30
C ARG A 28 -11.31 -6.69 8.62
N ALA A 29 -11.49 -8.01 8.59
CA ALA A 29 -11.86 -8.79 9.78
C ALA A 29 -10.85 -8.60 10.93
N ILE A 30 -9.55 -8.65 10.63
CA ILE A 30 -8.49 -8.45 11.63
C ILE A 30 -8.53 -7.02 12.20
N PHE A 31 -8.84 -6.00 11.40
CA PHE A 31 -8.92 -4.64 11.90
C PHE A 31 -10.16 -4.43 12.78
N GLU A 32 -11.31 -4.97 12.39
CA GLU A 32 -12.53 -4.93 13.18
C GLU A 32 -12.36 -5.64 14.54
N GLU A 33 -11.64 -6.77 14.57
CA GLU A 33 -11.32 -7.51 15.79
C GLU A 33 -10.31 -6.77 16.69
N ARG A 34 -9.21 -6.27 16.11
CA ARG A 34 -8.09 -5.68 16.87
C ARG A 34 -8.32 -4.24 17.32
N TYR A 35 -9.17 -3.52 16.62
CA TYR A 35 -9.45 -2.10 16.86
C TYR A 35 -10.94 -1.87 17.05
N PRO A 36 -11.52 -2.24 18.22
CA PRO A 36 -12.91 -2.00 18.50
C PRO A 36 -13.27 -0.52 18.28
N GLY A 37 -14.32 -0.28 17.49
CA GLY A 37 -14.75 1.07 17.12
C GLY A 37 -14.16 1.60 15.80
N ILE A 38 -13.27 0.86 15.11
CA ILE A 38 -12.85 1.24 13.77
C ILE A 38 -14.02 1.11 12.79
N GLN A 39 -14.22 2.13 11.97
CA GLN A 39 -15.29 2.16 10.97
C GLN A 39 -14.71 1.84 9.58
N ILE A 40 -14.79 0.59 9.15
CA ILE A 40 -14.41 0.22 7.78
C ILE A 40 -15.66 0.31 6.91
N VAL A 41 -15.80 1.44 6.20
CA VAL A 41 -16.98 1.76 5.38
C VAL A 41 -16.98 1.11 4.00
N GLY A 42 -15.86 0.53 3.60
CA GLY A 42 -15.76 -0.22 2.36
C GLY A 42 -14.40 -0.87 2.16
N TYR A 43 -14.38 -1.86 1.30
CA TYR A 43 -13.13 -2.46 0.82
C TYR A 43 -13.31 -2.97 -0.61
N ARG A 44 -12.21 -3.02 -1.36
CA ARG A 44 -12.18 -3.52 -2.74
C ARG A 44 -10.81 -4.12 -3.03
N ASN A 45 -10.77 -5.25 -3.73
CA ASN A 45 -9.52 -5.83 -4.20
C ASN A 45 -8.85 -4.99 -5.31
N GLY A 46 -7.57 -5.28 -5.58
CA GLY A 46 -6.77 -4.55 -6.55
C GLY A 46 -6.76 -5.14 -7.97
N TYR A 47 -7.63 -6.13 -8.23
CA TYR A 47 -7.75 -6.83 -9.52
C TYR A 47 -9.03 -6.39 -10.21
N PHE A 48 -8.90 -5.43 -11.09
CA PHE A 48 -10.00 -4.84 -11.86
C PHE A 48 -9.50 -4.40 -13.24
N THR A 49 -10.41 -4.22 -14.16
CA THR A 49 -10.17 -3.69 -15.51
C THR A 49 -10.45 -2.19 -15.57
N GLU A 50 -10.04 -1.54 -16.65
CA GLU A 50 -10.36 -0.12 -16.85
C GLU A 50 -11.87 0.14 -16.94
N ALA A 51 -12.63 -0.83 -17.41
CA ALA A 51 -14.09 -0.75 -17.48
C ALA A 51 -14.76 -0.70 -16.09
N ASP A 52 -14.12 -1.28 -15.07
CA ASP A 52 -14.63 -1.29 -13.70
C ASP A 52 -14.31 0.01 -12.95
N GLU A 53 -13.31 0.78 -13.41
CA GLU A 53 -12.80 1.96 -12.68
C GLU A 53 -13.89 3.00 -12.37
N PRO A 54 -14.82 3.36 -13.30
CA PRO A 54 -15.86 4.35 -13.01
C PRO A 54 -16.77 3.94 -11.84
N GLN A 55 -17.15 2.66 -11.79
CA GLN A 55 -17.99 2.15 -10.71
C GLN A 55 -17.23 2.12 -9.38
N ILE A 56 -15.97 1.69 -9.40
CA ILE A 56 -15.09 1.69 -8.21
C ILE A 56 -14.95 3.10 -7.63
N VAL A 57 -14.74 4.09 -8.50
CA VAL A 57 -14.62 5.50 -8.10
C VAL A 57 -15.92 6.03 -7.51
N ALA A 58 -17.06 5.69 -8.12
CA ALA A 58 -18.38 6.09 -7.61
C ALA A 58 -18.68 5.47 -6.23
N ASP A 59 -18.38 4.19 -6.05
CA ASP A 59 -18.56 3.48 -4.77
C ASP A 59 -17.67 4.08 -3.67
N MET A 60 -16.43 4.44 -4.00
CA MET A 60 -15.51 5.12 -3.06
C MET A 60 -16.01 6.51 -2.68
N ALA A 61 -16.45 7.31 -3.64
CA ALA A 61 -17.01 8.64 -3.39
C ALA A 61 -18.27 8.57 -2.52
N ALA A 62 -19.14 7.59 -2.77
CA ALA A 62 -20.36 7.37 -1.99
C ALA A 62 -20.10 6.82 -0.58
N SER A 63 -18.93 6.22 -0.33
CA SER A 63 -18.60 5.61 0.97
C SER A 63 -18.49 6.60 2.11
N GLY A 64 -18.23 7.86 1.83
CA GLY A 64 -17.97 8.90 2.82
C GLY A 64 -16.74 8.61 3.69
N ALA A 65 -15.74 7.89 3.15
CA ALA A 65 -14.52 7.59 3.88
C ALA A 65 -13.69 8.83 4.14
N ASP A 66 -13.09 8.92 5.34
CA ASP A 66 -12.15 9.98 5.70
C ASP A 66 -10.72 9.64 5.25
N MET A 67 -10.42 8.33 5.15
CA MET A 67 -9.11 7.86 4.73
C MET A 67 -9.18 6.56 3.92
N MET A 68 -8.22 6.41 3.00
CA MET A 68 -8.07 5.22 2.18
C MET A 68 -6.65 4.65 2.25
N PHE A 69 -6.54 3.35 2.50
CA PHE A 69 -5.29 2.62 2.38
C PHE A 69 -5.23 1.89 1.05
N VAL A 70 -4.17 2.17 0.27
CA VAL A 70 -4.00 1.64 -1.09
C VAL A 70 -2.86 0.63 -1.14
N ALA A 71 -3.19 -0.65 -1.37
CA ALA A 71 -2.27 -1.78 -1.39
C ALA A 71 -1.97 -2.26 -2.83
N PHE A 72 -1.52 -1.35 -3.69
CA PHE A 72 -1.03 -1.67 -5.02
C PHE A 72 0.49 -1.59 -5.10
N SER A 73 1.05 -2.20 -6.16
CA SER A 73 2.45 -2.00 -6.51
C SER A 73 2.69 -0.61 -7.10
N SER A 74 3.84 -0.02 -6.78
CA SER A 74 4.35 1.17 -7.45
C SER A 74 4.79 0.80 -8.88
N PRO A 75 4.56 1.64 -9.94
CA PRO A 75 3.92 2.96 -9.89
C PRO A 75 2.39 2.95 -10.11
N LYS A 76 1.75 1.78 -10.22
CA LYS A 76 0.31 1.67 -10.54
C LYS A 76 -0.57 2.49 -9.58
N LYS A 77 -0.28 2.43 -8.26
CA LYS A 77 -1.09 3.15 -7.26
C LYS A 77 -0.99 4.66 -7.41
N GLU A 78 0.20 5.18 -7.71
CA GLU A 78 0.45 6.61 -7.88
C GLU A 78 -0.34 7.16 -9.07
N TYR A 79 -0.30 6.47 -10.22
CA TYR A 79 -1.06 6.86 -11.41
C TYR A 79 -2.57 6.79 -11.18
N TRP A 80 -3.05 5.71 -10.55
CA TRP A 80 -4.47 5.53 -10.30
C TRP A 80 -5.00 6.59 -9.32
N VAL A 81 -4.30 6.80 -8.21
CA VAL A 81 -4.68 7.83 -7.23
C VAL A 81 -4.64 9.22 -7.86
N HIS A 82 -3.60 9.55 -8.61
CA HIS A 82 -3.51 10.85 -9.31
C HIS A 82 -4.69 11.06 -10.27
N LYS A 83 -5.05 10.02 -11.04
CA LYS A 83 -6.15 10.08 -12.00
C LYS A 83 -7.51 10.37 -11.35
N TYR A 84 -7.75 9.80 -10.17
CA TYR A 84 -9.08 9.80 -9.55
C TYR A 84 -9.19 10.58 -8.23
N LEU A 85 -8.12 11.17 -7.73
CA LEU A 85 -8.09 11.82 -6.41
C LEU A 85 -9.24 12.81 -6.21
N ASN A 86 -9.50 13.66 -7.20
CA ASN A 86 -10.57 14.66 -7.12
C ASN A 86 -11.98 14.07 -7.22
N GLN A 87 -12.11 12.88 -7.81
CA GLN A 87 -13.41 12.22 -8.01
C GLN A 87 -13.81 11.39 -6.79
N ILE A 88 -12.85 10.71 -6.16
CA ILE A 88 -13.10 9.92 -4.96
C ILE A 88 -13.41 10.76 -3.72
N GLY A 89 -12.95 12.02 -3.68
CA GLY A 89 -13.25 12.96 -2.60
C GLY A 89 -12.75 12.56 -1.21
N ILE A 90 -11.89 11.53 -1.09
CA ILE A 90 -11.36 11.06 0.20
C ILE A 90 -10.16 11.95 0.60
N PRO A 91 -10.22 12.64 1.76
CA PRO A 91 -9.21 13.64 2.13
C PRO A 91 -7.81 13.08 2.37
N PHE A 92 -7.71 11.83 2.84
CA PHE A 92 -6.42 11.22 3.14
C PHE A 92 -6.26 9.89 2.42
N VAL A 93 -5.23 9.79 1.57
CA VAL A 93 -4.90 8.57 0.82
C VAL A 93 -3.49 8.14 1.12
N MET A 94 -3.30 6.91 1.60
CA MET A 94 -2.01 6.36 1.96
C MET A 94 -1.69 5.05 1.22
N GLY A 95 -0.60 5.05 0.46
CA GLY A 95 -0.07 3.83 -0.14
C GLY A 95 0.60 2.95 0.91
N VAL A 96 0.08 1.74 1.12
CA VAL A 96 0.59 0.79 2.12
C VAL A 96 1.32 -0.41 1.47
N GLY A 97 1.30 -0.52 0.14
CA GLY A 97 2.00 -1.59 -0.60
C GLY A 97 1.64 -2.99 -0.09
N GLY A 98 2.63 -3.83 0.19
CA GLY A 98 2.44 -5.20 0.68
C GLY A 98 2.09 -5.33 2.17
N SER A 99 1.70 -4.24 2.84
CA SER A 99 1.36 -4.31 4.27
C SER A 99 0.08 -5.11 4.53
N PHE A 100 -0.83 -5.19 3.56
CA PHE A 100 -2.02 -6.02 3.68
C PHE A 100 -1.68 -7.50 3.73
N ASP A 101 -0.71 -7.95 2.92
CA ASP A 101 -0.23 -9.33 2.93
C ASP A 101 0.37 -9.72 4.30
N VAL A 102 1.10 -8.78 4.92
CA VAL A 102 1.67 -8.97 6.26
C VAL A 102 0.58 -9.01 7.33
N VAL A 103 -0.39 -8.11 7.29
CA VAL A 103 -1.51 -8.08 8.25
C VAL A 103 -2.36 -9.34 8.14
N ALA A 104 -2.63 -9.79 6.92
CA ALA A 104 -3.39 -11.00 6.65
C ALA A 104 -2.61 -12.30 6.97
N GLY A 105 -1.32 -12.21 7.30
CA GLY A 105 -0.47 -13.37 7.59
C GLY A 105 -0.12 -14.20 6.36
N VAL A 106 -0.21 -13.62 5.16
CA VAL A 106 0.22 -14.26 3.90
C VAL A 106 1.74 -14.15 3.72
N THR A 107 2.31 -13.06 4.21
CA THR A 107 3.76 -12.82 4.19
C THR A 107 4.23 -12.53 5.61
N ASP A 108 5.26 -13.24 6.05
CA ASP A 108 5.81 -13.02 7.38
C ASP A 108 6.62 -11.71 7.43
N ARG A 109 6.51 -11.03 8.55
CA ARG A 109 7.39 -9.89 8.83
C ARG A 109 8.77 -10.38 9.24
N ALA A 110 9.83 -9.70 8.78
CA ALA A 110 11.18 -10.04 9.17
C ALA A 110 11.34 -10.11 10.71
N PRO A 111 12.14 -11.02 11.24
CA PRO A 111 12.49 -11.06 12.66
C PRO A 111 13.02 -9.70 13.14
N LYS A 112 12.75 -9.37 14.41
CA LYS A 112 13.06 -8.03 14.94
C LYS A 112 14.53 -7.64 14.77
N TRP A 113 15.46 -8.57 14.97
CA TRP A 113 16.88 -8.32 14.75
C TRP A 113 17.22 -7.93 13.31
N MET A 114 16.53 -8.51 12.31
CA MET A 114 16.71 -8.12 10.90
C MET A 114 16.12 -6.74 10.61
N GLN A 115 14.98 -6.41 11.25
CA GLN A 115 14.39 -5.07 11.14
C GLN A 115 15.32 -4.01 11.72
N ASP A 116 15.89 -4.28 12.89
CA ASP A 116 16.79 -3.35 13.60
C ASP A 116 18.11 -3.11 12.84
N HIS A 117 18.53 -4.09 12.00
CA HIS A 117 19.72 -3.98 11.14
C HIS A 117 19.41 -3.56 9.69
N GLY A 118 18.16 -3.18 9.40
CA GLY A 118 17.77 -2.76 8.04
C GLY A 118 17.73 -3.88 7.00
N LEU A 119 17.71 -5.14 7.42
CA LEU A 119 17.68 -6.32 6.55
C LEU A 119 16.27 -6.80 6.18
N GLU A 120 15.24 -6.03 6.46
CA GLU A 120 13.84 -6.39 6.15
C GLU A 120 13.63 -6.62 4.65
N TRP A 121 14.30 -5.83 3.79
CA TRP A 121 14.26 -5.99 2.34
C TRP A 121 14.84 -7.34 1.89
N PHE A 122 15.89 -7.82 2.54
CA PHE A 122 16.52 -9.11 2.23
C PHE A 122 15.63 -10.28 2.64
N TYR A 123 15.00 -10.19 3.81
CA TYR A 123 14.02 -11.17 4.24
C TYR A 123 12.85 -11.30 3.27
N ARG A 124 12.31 -10.17 2.80
CA ARG A 124 11.28 -10.15 1.75
C ARG A 124 11.77 -10.73 0.43
N PHE A 125 13.02 -10.47 0.08
CA PHE A 125 13.62 -11.03 -1.13
C PHE A 125 13.68 -12.56 -1.09
N ILE A 126 14.02 -13.15 0.05
CA ILE A 126 14.03 -14.62 0.24
C ILE A 126 12.63 -15.21 0.11
N GLN A 127 11.61 -14.53 0.61
CA GLN A 127 10.21 -15.02 0.52
C GLN A 127 9.65 -14.94 -0.89
N GLU A 128 9.98 -13.89 -1.66
CA GLU A 128 9.43 -13.65 -2.99
C GLU A 128 10.51 -13.31 -4.02
N PRO A 129 11.49 -14.20 -4.28
CA PRO A 129 12.62 -13.89 -5.14
C PRO A 129 12.18 -13.59 -6.59
N GLY A 130 11.22 -14.35 -7.13
CA GLY A 130 10.72 -14.18 -8.49
C GLY A 130 10.09 -12.79 -8.76
N ARG A 131 9.44 -12.20 -7.77
CA ARG A 131 8.79 -10.88 -7.88
C ARG A 131 9.76 -9.72 -7.62
N LEU A 132 10.75 -9.92 -6.75
CA LEU A 132 11.56 -8.82 -6.22
C LEU A 132 12.94 -8.69 -6.88
N TRP A 133 13.45 -9.73 -7.56
CA TRP A 133 14.80 -9.70 -8.14
C TRP A 133 15.00 -8.57 -9.17
N LYS A 134 14.02 -8.37 -10.07
CA LYS A 134 14.10 -7.27 -11.05
C LYS A 134 14.15 -5.91 -10.38
N ARG A 135 13.35 -5.72 -9.32
CA ARG A 135 13.27 -4.46 -8.59
C ARG A 135 14.56 -4.19 -7.79
N TYR A 136 15.11 -5.19 -7.13
CA TYR A 136 16.28 -5.01 -6.27
C TYR A 136 17.60 -5.03 -7.06
N ILE A 137 17.77 -5.95 -8.00
CA ILE A 137 19.01 -6.03 -8.75
C ILE A 137 19.03 -4.98 -9.88
N VAL A 138 18.06 -5.02 -10.78
CA VAL A 138 18.06 -4.14 -11.95
C VAL A 138 17.74 -2.69 -11.55
N GLY A 139 16.77 -2.49 -10.64
CA GLY A 139 16.38 -1.16 -10.16
C GLY A 139 17.49 -0.47 -9.39
N ASN A 140 18.14 -1.17 -8.45
CA ASN A 140 19.24 -0.59 -7.68
C ASN A 140 20.48 -0.36 -8.54
N ALA A 141 20.80 -1.27 -9.45
CA ALA A 141 21.92 -1.06 -10.38
C ALA A 141 21.71 0.20 -11.26
N LYS A 142 20.49 0.39 -11.80
CA LYS A 142 20.15 1.62 -12.54
C LYS A 142 20.23 2.87 -11.67
N PHE A 143 19.72 2.79 -10.44
CA PHE A 143 19.79 3.91 -9.49
C PHE A 143 21.22 4.30 -9.18
N VAL A 144 22.10 3.35 -8.86
CA VAL A 144 23.51 3.59 -8.59
C VAL A 144 24.21 4.18 -9.82
N ALA A 145 23.96 3.63 -11.01
CA ALA A 145 24.54 4.15 -12.26
C ALA A 145 24.07 5.59 -12.55
N LEU A 146 22.80 5.91 -12.33
CA LEU A 146 22.27 7.27 -12.47
C LEU A 146 22.88 8.22 -11.44
N THR A 147 22.98 7.81 -10.19
CA THR A 147 23.57 8.63 -9.12
C THR A 147 25.06 8.92 -9.42
N TYR A 148 25.79 7.90 -9.85
CA TYR A 148 27.19 8.07 -10.28
C TYR A 148 27.31 9.04 -11.45
N ARG A 149 26.49 8.84 -12.49
CA ARG A 149 26.44 9.74 -13.66
C ARG A 149 26.13 11.18 -13.27
N TYR A 150 25.16 11.39 -12.38
CA TYR A 150 24.79 12.75 -11.89
C TYR A 150 25.95 13.40 -11.11
N LYS A 151 26.58 12.63 -10.20
CA LYS A 151 27.68 13.13 -9.37
C LYS A 151 28.90 13.55 -10.20
N PHE A 152 29.21 12.83 -11.29
CA PHE A 152 30.38 13.10 -12.13
C PHE A 152 30.06 13.88 -13.41
N SER A 153 28.80 14.14 -13.74
CA SER A 153 28.40 14.89 -14.95
C SER A 153 28.32 16.39 -14.73
N GLY A 154 28.68 16.92 -13.55
CA GLY A 154 28.77 18.36 -13.28
C GLY A 154 27.48 19.17 -13.48
N LYS A 155 26.32 18.54 -13.57
CA LYS A 155 25.01 19.22 -13.65
C LYS A 155 24.34 19.23 -12.28
N GLY A 156 24.89 20.03 -11.40
CA GLY A 156 24.33 20.43 -10.13
C GLY A 156 24.37 21.94 -10.05
N GLU A 157 23.48 22.59 -10.77
CA GLU A 157 23.00 23.95 -10.55
C GLU A 157 21.49 23.95 -10.74
#